data_e6dd7af419abba0ebf558df2ab15afaf
#
_entry.id   e6dd7af419abba0ebf558df2ab15afaf
#
_cell.length_a   1.000
_cell.length_b   1.000
_cell.length_c   1.000
_cell.angle_alpha   90.00
_cell.angle_beta   90.00
_cell.angle_gamma   90.00
#
_symmetry.space_group_name_H-M   'P 1'
#
loop_
_entity.id
_entity.type
_entity.pdbx_description
1 polymer ?
#
loop_
_entity_poly.entity_id
_entity_poly.type
_entity_poly.pdbx_seq_one_letter_code
_entity_poly.pdbx_strand_id
1 'polypeptide(L)'
;MVPASKVTITSGGLPPSKSHLIRWLLLASQGNCAVEIHGVEGAAIDACAMRDALIQLGVDINAKEDTWTVQGVGANGFRPPLNELNFLNSGTSLRLLSIAAASIGEWVTINGDSTLETRINRGFWGSLGIDLAFDLDERNLPMKIKGPMELDSLALDCSKTSQYLSALLLSMPARENDLLLAIDSDIVSRRHAELSFSLAAECGSKNSIGNPRLSPWKCEPPASVKIPYDASHIAFWKLYEMLHDTSITLPPVHPNDSIGAEVLDGLNLELHQTIDLSKANDLITPLAATMAIGGGGVIVGASHARYKESNRIERTVELLEKFSIKAESTTDGLRIPGGQQPMAPQQPVPTFGDHRVQMTAVVLATKVGAEIEGAELHEVSFPNFIKLIQP
;
A
#
# COMPACT_ATOMS: atom_id res chain seq x y z
N MET A 1 -17.65 -14.41 12.51
CA MET A 1 -17.13 -15.16 13.69
C MET A 1 -15.86 -15.89 13.27
N VAL A 2 -14.77 -15.66 13.96
CA VAL A 2 -13.49 -16.40 13.81
C VAL A 2 -13.36 -17.29 15.03
N PRO A 3 -13.50 -18.62 14.92
CA PRO A 3 -13.36 -19.54 16.04
C PRO A 3 -11.89 -19.68 16.44
N ALA A 4 -11.63 -20.05 17.70
CA ALA A 4 -10.30 -20.50 18.10
C ALA A 4 -9.90 -21.74 17.27
N SER A 5 -8.68 -21.74 16.75
CA SER A 5 -8.17 -22.82 15.89
C SER A 5 -7.99 -24.10 16.70
N LYS A 6 -8.48 -25.21 16.16
CA LYS A 6 -8.28 -26.57 16.72
C LYS A 6 -7.04 -27.26 16.14
N VAL A 7 -6.54 -26.75 15.03
CA VAL A 7 -5.39 -27.28 14.31
C VAL A 7 -4.36 -26.17 14.14
N THR A 8 -3.10 -26.48 14.43
CA THR A 8 -1.98 -25.57 14.18
C THR A 8 -1.49 -25.75 12.76
N ILE A 9 -1.46 -24.67 12.00
CA ILE A 9 -0.89 -24.65 10.65
C ILE A 9 0.63 -24.52 10.70
N THR A 10 1.32 -25.14 9.76
CA THR A 10 2.78 -25.12 9.64
C THR A 10 3.27 -24.56 8.29
N SER A 11 2.33 -24.25 7.40
CA SER A 11 2.62 -23.65 6.09
C SER A 11 1.71 -22.48 5.85
N GLY A 12 2.28 -21.37 5.42
CA GLY A 12 1.57 -20.14 5.10
C GLY A 12 1.79 -19.74 3.63
N GLY A 13 1.20 -18.62 3.23
CA GLY A 13 1.36 -18.03 1.93
C GLY A 13 1.62 -16.53 2.03
N LEU A 14 2.05 -15.94 0.92
CA LEU A 14 2.22 -14.50 0.77
C LEU A 14 1.53 -14.05 -0.53
N PRO A 15 0.82 -12.92 -0.54
CA PRO A 15 0.23 -12.40 -1.76
C PRO A 15 1.30 -11.79 -2.68
N PRO A 16 1.01 -11.58 -3.97
CA PRO A 16 1.82 -10.72 -4.82
C PRO A 16 1.97 -9.32 -4.24
N SER A 17 3.16 -8.73 -4.38
CA SER A 17 3.40 -7.38 -3.89
C SER A 17 2.52 -6.36 -4.63
N LYS A 18 1.51 -5.86 -3.93
CA LYS A 18 0.62 -4.80 -4.39
C LYS A 18 1.41 -3.58 -4.86
N SER A 19 2.44 -3.20 -4.12
CA SER A 19 3.28 -2.03 -4.43
C SER A 19 4.04 -2.15 -5.74
N HIS A 20 4.54 -3.35 -6.08
CA HIS A 20 5.17 -3.64 -7.38
C HIS A 20 4.13 -3.70 -8.48
N LEU A 21 3.06 -4.46 -8.30
CA LEU A 21 2.06 -4.70 -9.33
C LEU A 21 1.40 -3.41 -9.81
N ILE A 22 0.99 -2.51 -8.90
CA ILE A 22 0.40 -1.21 -9.26
C ILE A 22 1.39 -0.37 -10.10
N ARG A 23 2.68 -0.35 -9.76
CA ARG A 23 3.69 0.39 -10.51
C ARG A 23 3.98 -0.23 -11.87
N TRP A 24 4.11 -1.54 -11.93
CA TRP A 24 4.34 -2.25 -13.19
C TRP A 24 3.15 -2.10 -14.16
N LEU A 25 1.91 -2.12 -13.68
CA LEU A 25 0.73 -1.84 -14.49
C LEU A 25 0.82 -0.45 -15.15
N LEU A 26 1.19 0.58 -14.37
CA LEU A 26 1.34 1.93 -14.91
C LEU A 26 2.51 2.04 -15.90
N LEU A 27 3.68 1.49 -15.56
CA LEU A 27 4.86 1.53 -16.43
C LEU A 27 4.61 0.75 -17.72
N ALA A 28 4.06 -0.45 -17.64
CA ALA A 28 3.69 -1.26 -18.80
C ALA A 28 2.70 -0.52 -19.72
N SER A 29 1.72 0.15 -19.16
CA SER A 29 0.72 0.91 -19.94
C SER A 29 1.31 2.12 -20.67
N GLN A 30 2.38 2.72 -20.15
CA GLN A 30 3.08 3.85 -20.75
C GLN A 30 4.15 3.45 -21.78
N GLY A 31 4.50 2.17 -21.88
CA GLY A 31 5.32 1.65 -22.97
C GLY A 31 4.55 1.55 -24.28
N ASN A 32 5.26 1.19 -25.38
CA ASN A 32 4.67 0.99 -26.71
C ASN A 32 4.67 -0.50 -27.14
N CYS A 33 4.83 -1.42 -26.20
CA CYS A 33 4.91 -2.86 -26.46
C CYS A 33 4.02 -3.63 -25.48
N ALA A 34 3.80 -4.91 -25.76
CA ALA A 34 3.17 -5.81 -24.83
C ALA A 34 4.15 -6.19 -23.71
N VAL A 35 3.65 -6.24 -22.47
CA VAL A 35 4.40 -6.65 -21.28
C VAL A 35 3.65 -7.78 -20.59
N GLU A 36 4.32 -8.90 -20.34
CA GLU A 36 3.79 -10.00 -19.53
C GLU A 36 4.17 -9.79 -18.06
N ILE A 37 3.17 -9.69 -17.19
CA ILE A 37 3.34 -9.54 -15.74
C ILE A 37 2.96 -10.85 -15.09
N HIS A 38 3.95 -11.60 -14.62
CA HIS A 38 3.79 -12.91 -13.98
C HIS A 38 3.75 -12.83 -12.46
N GLY A 39 3.22 -13.90 -11.82
CA GLY A 39 3.12 -14.00 -10.37
C GLY A 39 2.03 -13.09 -9.81
N VAL A 40 0.90 -12.99 -10.50
CA VAL A 40 -0.23 -12.13 -10.13
C VAL A 40 -1.41 -12.92 -9.56
N GLU A 41 -1.29 -14.23 -9.40
CA GLU A 41 -2.33 -15.06 -8.79
C GLU A 41 -2.68 -14.54 -7.39
N GLY A 42 -3.96 -14.32 -7.13
CA GLY A 42 -4.42 -13.74 -5.87
C GLY A 42 -4.07 -12.25 -5.72
N ALA A 43 -3.95 -11.52 -6.84
CA ALA A 43 -3.72 -10.07 -6.83
C ALA A 43 -4.77 -9.35 -5.98
N ALA A 44 -4.30 -8.42 -5.16
CA ALA A 44 -5.10 -7.63 -4.25
C ALA A 44 -6.09 -6.71 -4.97
N ILE A 45 -7.25 -6.43 -4.34
CA ILE A 45 -8.29 -5.52 -4.88
C ILE A 45 -7.70 -4.17 -5.29
N ASP A 46 -6.76 -3.62 -4.54
CA ASP A 46 -6.08 -2.36 -4.88
C ASP A 46 -5.37 -2.41 -6.25
N ALA A 47 -4.76 -3.53 -6.59
CA ALA A 47 -4.10 -3.71 -7.88
C ALA A 47 -5.12 -3.97 -9.00
N CYS A 48 -6.22 -4.68 -8.70
CA CYS A 48 -7.33 -4.84 -9.61
C CYS A 48 -7.99 -3.48 -9.95
N ALA A 49 -8.18 -2.59 -8.95
CA ALA A 49 -8.68 -1.24 -9.19
C ALA A 49 -7.76 -0.44 -10.14
N MET A 50 -6.43 -0.59 -10.01
CA MET A 50 -5.48 0.01 -10.96
C MET A 50 -5.64 -0.54 -12.37
N ARG A 51 -5.73 -1.87 -12.51
CA ARG A 51 -5.97 -2.54 -13.80
C ARG A 51 -7.25 -2.04 -14.47
N ASP A 52 -8.34 -2.03 -13.73
CA ASP A 52 -9.66 -1.69 -14.25
C ASP A 52 -9.75 -0.20 -14.66
N ALA A 53 -9.08 0.68 -13.91
CA ALA A 53 -8.96 2.09 -14.29
C ALA A 53 -8.10 2.28 -15.55
N LEU A 54 -7.00 1.54 -15.72
CA LEU A 54 -6.19 1.57 -16.95
C LEU A 54 -6.99 1.08 -18.17
N ILE A 55 -7.79 0.04 -18.02
CA ILE A 55 -8.70 -0.44 -19.10
C ILE A 55 -9.65 0.67 -19.53
N GLN A 56 -10.22 1.42 -18.58
CA GLN A 56 -11.09 2.56 -18.91
C GLN A 56 -10.34 3.69 -19.62
N LEU A 57 -9.04 3.85 -19.37
CA LEU A 57 -8.17 4.79 -20.09
C LEU A 57 -7.69 4.28 -21.45
N GLY A 58 -8.21 3.12 -21.91
CA GLY A 58 -7.94 2.57 -23.24
C GLY A 58 -6.76 1.60 -23.33
N VAL A 59 -6.23 1.16 -22.21
CA VAL A 59 -5.19 0.11 -22.17
C VAL A 59 -5.82 -1.26 -22.32
N ASP A 60 -5.35 -2.09 -23.25
CA ASP A 60 -5.77 -3.49 -23.37
C ASP A 60 -4.99 -4.35 -22.37
N ILE A 61 -5.72 -4.96 -21.44
CA ILE A 61 -5.14 -5.83 -20.41
C ILE A 61 -5.86 -7.18 -20.41
N ASN A 62 -5.15 -8.23 -20.81
CA ASN A 62 -5.64 -9.60 -20.75
C ASN A 62 -5.20 -10.23 -19.42
N ALA A 63 -6.11 -10.26 -18.45
CA ALA A 63 -5.87 -10.79 -17.11
C ALA A 63 -6.21 -12.29 -17.06
N LYS A 64 -5.18 -13.13 -17.00
CA LYS A 64 -5.27 -14.57 -16.72
C LYS A 64 -4.85 -14.85 -15.28
N GLU A 65 -5.08 -16.06 -14.80
CA GLU A 65 -4.92 -16.46 -13.41
C GLU A 65 -3.57 -16.03 -12.78
N ASP A 66 -2.44 -16.37 -13.40
CA ASP A 66 -1.09 -16.02 -12.89
C ASP A 66 -0.33 -15.05 -13.79
N THR A 67 -0.89 -14.60 -14.91
CA THR A 67 -0.20 -13.71 -15.86
C THR A 67 -1.15 -12.69 -16.42
N TRP A 68 -0.81 -11.41 -16.30
CA TRP A 68 -1.51 -10.33 -16.97
C TRP A 68 -0.66 -9.78 -18.12
N THR A 69 -1.24 -9.75 -19.32
CA THR A 69 -0.59 -9.14 -20.49
C THR A 69 -1.12 -7.74 -20.69
N VAL A 70 -0.28 -6.73 -20.58
CA VAL A 70 -0.60 -5.31 -20.75
C VAL A 70 -0.09 -4.86 -22.12
N GLN A 71 -0.99 -4.42 -22.99
CA GLN A 71 -0.60 -3.78 -24.24
C GLN A 71 -0.44 -2.28 -24.01
N GLY A 72 0.81 -1.81 -23.96
CA GLY A 72 1.10 -0.40 -23.73
C GLY A 72 0.57 0.50 -24.85
N VAL A 73 0.05 1.66 -24.46
CA VAL A 73 -0.51 2.69 -25.37
C VAL A 73 0.41 3.91 -25.51
N GLY A 74 1.56 3.92 -24.80
CA GLY A 74 2.42 5.07 -24.68
C GLY A 74 1.93 6.07 -23.62
N ALA A 75 2.85 6.87 -23.10
CA ALA A 75 2.55 7.82 -22.01
C ALA A 75 1.48 8.87 -22.36
N ASN A 76 1.38 9.23 -23.64
CA ASN A 76 0.36 10.17 -24.16
C ASN A 76 -0.82 9.45 -24.86
N GLY A 77 -0.89 8.12 -24.74
CA GLY A 77 -1.90 7.30 -25.40
C GLY A 77 -3.17 7.07 -24.57
N PHE A 78 -3.21 7.53 -23.33
CA PHE A 78 -4.40 7.44 -22.50
C PHE A 78 -5.57 8.24 -23.10
N ARG A 79 -6.76 7.66 -23.04
CA ARG A 79 -7.98 8.24 -23.58
C ARG A 79 -8.93 8.66 -22.46
N PRO A 80 -9.76 9.69 -22.66
CA PRO A 80 -10.80 10.05 -21.70
C PRO A 80 -11.69 8.86 -21.39
N PRO A 81 -11.91 8.52 -20.13
CA PRO A 81 -12.75 7.39 -19.75
C PRO A 81 -14.24 7.74 -19.94
N LEU A 82 -15.08 6.76 -20.30
CA LEU A 82 -16.53 6.94 -20.41
C LEU A 82 -17.22 7.06 -19.05
N ASN A 83 -16.63 6.48 -18.00
CA ASN A 83 -17.15 6.49 -16.63
C ASN A 83 -16.09 7.03 -15.69
N GLU A 84 -16.47 7.25 -14.44
CA GLU A 84 -15.50 7.60 -13.38
C GLU A 84 -14.47 6.49 -13.16
N LEU A 85 -13.24 6.86 -12.87
CA LEU A 85 -12.20 5.95 -12.43
C LEU A 85 -12.39 5.69 -10.92
N ASN A 86 -12.91 4.52 -10.57
CA ASN A 86 -13.15 4.15 -9.18
C ASN A 86 -11.96 3.35 -8.62
N PHE A 87 -11.28 3.92 -7.65
CA PHE A 87 -10.12 3.32 -7.00
C PHE A 87 -10.44 2.57 -5.71
N LEU A 88 -11.72 2.46 -5.35
CA LEU A 88 -12.16 1.81 -4.11
C LEU A 88 -11.41 2.40 -2.89
N ASN A 89 -10.62 1.58 -2.20
CA ASN A 89 -9.78 2.00 -1.06
C ASN A 89 -8.33 2.35 -1.47
N SER A 90 -7.94 2.17 -2.74
CA SER A 90 -6.54 2.23 -3.17
C SER A 90 -5.98 3.64 -3.30
N GLY A 91 -5.40 4.18 -2.23
CA GLY A 91 -4.71 5.47 -2.26
C GLY A 91 -3.48 5.49 -3.17
N THR A 92 -2.79 4.37 -3.33
CA THR A 92 -1.64 4.26 -4.22
C THR A 92 -2.09 4.33 -5.68
N SER A 93 -3.05 3.50 -6.08
CA SER A 93 -3.56 3.49 -7.45
C SER A 93 -4.15 4.84 -7.84
N LEU A 94 -4.96 5.45 -6.96
CA LEU A 94 -5.52 6.78 -7.19
C LEU A 94 -4.42 7.81 -7.46
N ARG A 95 -3.43 7.94 -6.57
CA ARG A 95 -2.41 8.99 -6.71
C ARG A 95 -1.53 8.78 -7.92
N LEU A 96 -1.07 7.55 -8.17
CA LEU A 96 -0.18 7.26 -9.30
C LEU A 96 -0.91 7.47 -10.64
N LEU A 97 -2.09 6.88 -10.81
CA LEU A 97 -2.77 6.93 -12.10
C LEU A 97 -3.41 8.28 -12.37
N SER A 98 -3.96 8.95 -11.36
CA SER A 98 -4.61 10.26 -11.58
C SER A 98 -3.60 11.33 -12.03
N ILE A 99 -2.37 11.33 -11.49
CA ILE A 99 -1.33 12.27 -11.95
C ILE A 99 -0.85 11.90 -13.36
N ALA A 100 -0.72 10.62 -13.70
CA ALA A 100 -0.42 10.20 -15.06
C ALA A 100 -1.56 10.54 -16.02
N ALA A 101 -2.83 10.35 -15.62
CA ALA A 101 -4.02 10.72 -16.39
C ALA A 101 -4.19 12.24 -16.55
N ALA A 102 -3.49 13.05 -15.74
CA ALA A 102 -3.42 14.51 -15.95
C ALA A 102 -2.65 14.90 -17.23
N SER A 103 -2.18 13.97 -18.05
CA SER A 103 -1.78 14.20 -19.44
C SER A 103 -2.96 14.36 -20.39
N ILE A 104 -4.17 13.93 -19.99
CA ILE A 104 -5.38 13.99 -20.81
C ILE A 104 -5.95 15.43 -20.79
N GLY A 105 -6.16 16.01 -21.97
CA GLY A 105 -6.73 17.36 -22.13
C GLY A 105 -8.25 17.45 -21.96
N GLU A 106 -8.89 16.42 -21.42
CA GLU A 106 -10.33 16.33 -21.15
C GLU A 106 -10.57 15.98 -19.67
N TRP A 107 -11.81 16.19 -19.21
CA TRP A 107 -12.17 15.91 -17.83
C TRP A 107 -12.17 14.41 -17.52
N VAL A 108 -11.43 14.03 -16.48
CA VAL A 108 -11.40 12.69 -15.90
C VAL A 108 -11.99 12.75 -14.49
N THR A 109 -13.06 12.00 -14.25
CA THR A 109 -13.69 11.88 -12.93
C THR A 109 -13.03 10.76 -12.14
N ILE A 110 -12.63 11.05 -10.91
CA ILE A 110 -11.91 10.15 -10.01
C ILE A 110 -12.74 9.95 -8.75
N ASN A 111 -12.95 8.70 -8.36
CA ASN A 111 -13.76 8.34 -7.21
C ASN A 111 -13.10 7.23 -6.36
N GLY A 112 -13.66 6.97 -5.18
CA GLY A 112 -13.24 5.94 -4.24
C GLY A 112 -14.17 5.89 -3.04
N ASP A 113 -13.86 5.05 -2.08
CA ASP A 113 -14.66 4.91 -0.86
C ASP A 113 -14.47 6.07 0.14
N SER A 114 -15.24 6.05 1.22
CA SER A 114 -15.20 7.08 2.27
C SER A 114 -13.86 7.17 2.98
N THR A 115 -13.10 6.07 3.08
CA THR A 115 -11.77 6.07 3.71
C THR A 115 -10.74 6.73 2.78
N LEU A 116 -10.88 6.55 1.47
CA LEU A 116 -10.01 7.19 0.48
C LEU A 116 -10.28 8.69 0.41
N GLU A 117 -11.55 9.11 0.53
CA GLU A 117 -11.95 10.51 0.55
C GLU A 117 -11.20 11.33 1.62
N THR A 118 -11.05 10.79 2.82
CA THR A 118 -10.34 11.47 3.93
C THR A 118 -8.83 11.63 3.70
N ARG A 119 -8.27 10.89 2.75
CA ARG A 119 -6.84 10.87 2.40
C ARG A 119 -6.49 11.77 1.21
N ILE A 120 -7.46 12.49 0.63
CA ILE A 120 -7.24 13.45 -0.45
C ILE A 120 -6.72 14.76 0.12
N ASN A 121 -5.60 15.24 -0.40
CA ASN A 121 -5.01 16.54 -0.06
C ASN A 121 -5.36 17.56 -1.14
N ARG A 122 -6.42 18.34 -0.97
CA ARG A 122 -6.84 19.38 -1.93
C ARG A 122 -5.73 20.37 -2.25
N GLY A 123 -4.90 20.75 -1.26
CA GLY A 123 -3.79 21.66 -1.46
C GLY A 123 -2.77 21.13 -2.46
N PHE A 124 -2.42 19.86 -2.36
CA PHE A 124 -1.52 19.22 -3.33
C PHE A 124 -2.16 19.18 -4.73
N TRP A 125 -3.40 18.74 -4.87
CA TRP A 125 -4.07 18.69 -6.18
C TRP A 125 -4.20 20.06 -6.81
N GLY A 126 -4.52 21.10 -6.02
CA GLY A 126 -4.60 22.49 -6.47
C GLY A 126 -3.27 23.09 -6.90
N SER A 127 -2.14 22.52 -6.46
CA SER A 127 -0.78 23.01 -6.81
C SER A 127 -0.23 22.39 -8.11
N LEU A 128 -0.94 21.45 -8.74
CA LEU A 128 -0.44 20.71 -9.92
C LEU A 128 -0.54 21.49 -11.25
N GLY A 129 -1.12 22.69 -11.27
CA GLY A 129 -1.30 23.45 -12.52
C GLY A 129 -2.24 22.77 -13.52
N ILE A 130 -3.24 22.06 -13.03
CA ILE A 130 -4.30 21.39 -13.80
C ILE A 130 -5.65 22.02 -13.46
N ASP A 131 -6.63 21.85 -14.35
CA ASP A 131 -8.01 22.16 -14.00
C ASP A 131 -8.52 21.12 -12.97
N LEU A 132 -9.09 21.60 -11.88
CA LEU A 132 -9.55 20.79 -10.77
C LEU A 132 -10.96 21.20 -10.35
N ALA A 133 -11.87 20.24 -10.18
CA ALA A 133 -13.20 20.46 -9.67
C ALA A 133 -13.62 19.37 -8.68
N PHE A 134 -14.45 19.76 -7.70
CA PHE A 134 -15.09 18.86 -6.76
C PHE A 134 -16.60 19.03 -6.89
N ASP A 135 -17.35 17.93 -6.89
CA ASP A 135 -18.80 17.99 -7.07
C ASP A 135 -19.51 18.65 -5.86
N LEU A 136 -18.92 18.59 -4.67
CA LEU A 136 -19.43 19.24 -3.45
C LEU A 136 -18.26 19.91 -2.70
N ASP A 137 -18.50 21.10 -2.16
CA ASP A 137 -17.48 21.87 -1.42
C ASP A 137 -16.93 21.14 -0.19
N GLU A 138 -17.76 20.33 0.46
CA GLU A 138 -17.41 19.61 1.69
C GLU A 138 -16.81 18.21 1.42
N ARG A 139 -16.91 17.69 0.19
CA ARG A 139 -16.42 16.35 -0.17
C ARG A 139 -15.21 16.40 -1.07
N ASN A 140 -14.25 15.50 -0.83
CA ASN A 140 -13.01 15.40 -1.61
C ASN A 140 -13.12 14.42 -2.80
N LEU A 141 -14.13 13.56 -2.80
CA LEU A 141 -14.46 12.65 -3.90
C LEU A 141 -15.98 12.67 -4.16
N PRO A 142 -16.44 12.51 -5.40
CA PRO A 142 -15.59 12.45 -6.59
C PRO A 142 -14.89 13.79 -6.88
N MET A 143 -13.68 13.72 -7.41
CA MET A 143 -12.95 14.88 -7.94
C MET A 143 -12.79 14.75 -9.44
N LYS A 144 -12.73 15.89 -10.15
CA LYS A 144 -12.47 15.95 -11.59
C LYS A 144 -11.17 16.64 -11.84
N ILE A 145 -10.37 16.06 -12.72
CA ILE A 145 -9.09 16.64 -13.15
C ILE A 145 -9.08 16.78 -14.68
N LYS A 146 -8.38 17.79 -15.17
CA LYS A 146 -8.13 17.98 -16.60
C LYS A 146 -6.76 18.59 -16.77
N GLY A 147 -5.90 17.93 -17.54
CA GLY A 147 -4.55 18.39 -17.87
C GLY A 147 -4.49 19.21 -19.16
N PRO A 148 -3.28 19.38 -19.71
CA PRO A 148 -2.02 18.85 -19.21
C PRO A 148 -1.52 19.54 -17.94
N MET A 149 -0.65 18.88 -17.19
CA MET A 149 0.03 19.46 -16.02
C MET A 149 1.16 20.39 -16.49
N GLU A 150 0.91 21.71 -16.48
CA GLU A 150 1.84 22.74 -16.97
C GLU A 150 2.49 23.50 -15.80
N LEU A 151 3.54 22.94 -15.23
CA LEU A 151 4.35 23.61 -14.20
C LEU A 151 5.81 23.18 -14.28
N ASP A 152 6.74 24.11 -13.97
CA ASP A 152 8.17 23.89 -14.00
C ASP A 152 8.75 23.59 -12.61
N SER A 153 8.00 23.91 -11.55
CA SER A 153 8.44 23.69 -10.17
C SER A 153 7.25 23.42 -9.24
N LEU A 154 7.49 22.63 -8.20
CA LEU A 154 6.49 22.28 -7.19
C LEU A 154 7.15 22.14 -5.81
N ALA A 155 6.56 22.76 -4.79
CA ALA A 155 6.85 22.46 -3.40
C ALA A 155 6.10 21.16 -2.99
N LEU A 156 6.85 20.17 -2.48
CA LEU A 156 6.30 18.85 -2.17
C LEU A 156 6.55 18.49 -0.71
N ASP A 157 5.47 18.35 0.06
CA ASP A 157 5.51 17.82 1.41
C ASP A 157 5.41 16.28 1.39
N CYS A 158 6.50 15.62 1.79
CA CYS A 158 6.58 14.15 1.92
C CYS A 158 6.44 13.67 3.37
N SER A 159 6.08 14.53 4.33
CA SER A 159 6.00 14.19 5.76
C SER A 159 4.87 13.23 6.12
N LYS A 160 3.83 13.14 5.26
CA LYS A 160 2.68 12.24 5.45
C LYS A 160 2.68 11.06 4.49
N THR A 161 3.21 11.25 3.28
CA THR A 161 3.24 10.21 2.24
C THR A 161 4.28 10.51 1.17
N SER A 162 5.01 9.50 0.74
CA SER A 162 5.92 9.56 -0.42
C SER A 162 5.22 9.24 -1.76
N GLN A 163 3.91 8.94 -1.74
CA GLN A 163 3.21 8.51 -2.96
C GLN A 163 3.11 9.61 -4.02
N TYR A 164 3.03 10.88 -3.62
CA TYR A 164 3.03 12.01 -4.55
C TYR A 164 4.36 12.15 -5.30
N LEU A 165 5.50 11.94 -4.61
CA LEU A 165 6.81 11.88 -5.27
C LEU A 165 6.88 10.76 -6.30
N SER A 166 6.40 9.57 -5.94
CA SER A 166 6.30 8.42 -6.85
C SER A 166 5.41 8.74 -8.06
N ALA A 167 4.27 9.37 -7.83
CA ALA A 167 3.30 9.70 -8.87
C ALA A 167 3.85 10.73 -9.86
N LEU A 168 4.53 11.78 -9.36
CA LEU A 168 5.19 12.78 -10.21
C LEU A 168 6.29 12.14 -11.07
N LEU A 169 7.15 11.29 -10.48
CA LEU A 169 8.17 10.56 -11.25
C LEU A 169 7.54 9.73 -12.37
N LEU A 170 6.50 8.93 -12.05
CA LEU A 170 5.88 8.01 -12.99
C LEU A 170 4.99 8.71 -14.03
N SER A 171 4.68 10.00 -13.85
CA SER A 171 4.00 10.82 -14.87
C SER A 171 4.96 11.53 -15.84
N MET A 172 6.27 11.55 -15.54
CA MET A 172 7.26 12.24 -16.39
C MET A 172 7.34 11.74 -17.83
N PRO A 173 7.04 10.45 -18.17
CA PRO A 173 7.03 10.02 -19.57
C PRO A 173 6.06 10.79 -20.48
N ALA A 174 4.99 11.37 -19.92
CA ALA A 174 4.00 12.15 -20.67
C ALA A 174 4.35 13.65 -20.77
N ARG A 175 5.42 14.11 -20.12
CA ARG A 175 5.82 15.52 -20.10
C ARG A 175 6.90 15.84 -21.13
N GLU A 176 6.96 17.11 -21.53
CA GLU A 176 8.01 17.62 -22.40
C GLU A 176 9.12 18.33 -21.60
N ASN A 177 8.80 18.93 -20.46
CA ASN A 177 9.71 19.74 -19.66
C ASN A 177 10.07 19.08 -18.33
N ASP A 178 11.24 19.42 -17.80
CA ASP A 178 11.66 19.07 -16.45
C ASP A 178 10.69 19.64 -15.40
N LEU A 179 10.65 18.98 -14.25
CA LEU A 179 9.95 19.44 -13.05
C LEU A 179 10.95 19.56 -11.90
N LEU A 180 11.10 20.77 -11.36
CA LEU A 180 11.92 21.04 -10.18
C LEU A 180 11.10 20.85 -8.92
N LEU A 181 11.52 19.96 -8.02
CA LEU A 181 10.88 19.71 -6.75
C LEU A 181 11.61 20.40 -5.60
N ALA A 182 10.89 21.17 -4.80
CA ALA A 182 11.36 21.64 -3.49
C ALA A 182 10.75 20.71 -2.42
N ILE A 183 11.57 19.82 -1.85
CA ILE A 183 11.12 18.88 -0.80
C ILE A 183 11.68 19.40 0.52
N ASP A 184 10.80 19.96 1.36
CA ASP A 184 11.17 20.61 2.62
C ASP A 184 11.02 19.68 3.85
N SER A 185 10.70 18.41 3.64
CA SER A 185 10.46 17.44 4.69
C SER A 185 11.22 16.14 4.46
N ASP A 186 11.41 15.37 5.52
CA ASP A 186 11.86 13.99 5.40
C ASP A 186 10.85 13.18 4.57
N ILE A 187 11.38 12.31 3.71
CA ILE A 187 10.54 11.43 2.88
C ILE A 187 10.15 10.22 3.72
N VAL A 188 8.93 10.24 4.28
CA VAL A 188 8.40 9.08 4.99
C VAL A 188 8.12 7.92 4.04
N SER A 189 8.17 6.68 4.55
CA SER A 189 8.03 5.47 3.71
C SER A 189 8.96 5.52 2.49
N ARG A 190 10.17 6.01 2.67
CA ARG A 190 11.17 6.27 1.61
C ARG A 190 11.38 5.07 0.70
N ARG A 191 11.34 3.84 1.23
CA ARG A 191 11.50 2.59 0.46
C ARG A 191 10.47 2.44 -0.67
N HIS A 192 9.24 2.94 -0.48
CA HIS A 192 8.22 2.94 -1.54
C HIS A 192 8.51 3.96 -2.66
N ALA A 193 9.14 5.09 -2.32
CA ALA A 193 9.63 6.02 -3.35
C ALA A 193 10.83 5.41 -4.09
N GLU A 194 11.80 4.86 -3.37
CA GLU A 194 12.96 4.15 -3.95
C GLU A 194 12.53 3.05 -4.91
N LEU A 195 11.50 2.26 -4.56
CA LEU A 195 10.90 1.28 -5.47
C LEU A 195 10.44 1.93 -6.77
N SER A 196 9.74 3.07 -6.72
CA SER A 196 9.29 3.75 -7.94
C SER A 196 10.45 4.20 -8.82
N PHE A 197 11.52 4.72 -8.21
CA PHE A 197 12.73 5.11 -8.95
C PHE A 197 13.46 3.91 -9.55
N SER A 198 13.54 2.79 -8.82
CA SER A 198 14.17 1.55 -9.31
C SER A 198 13.42 0.99 -10.52
N LEU A 199 12.09 0.83 -10.41
CA LEU A 199 11.29 0.30 -11.52
C LEU A 199 11.27 1.26 -12.72
N ALA A 200 11.25 2.58 -12.50
CA ALA A 200 11.38 3.55 -13.56
C ALA A 200 12.74 3.45 -14.27
N ALA A 201 13.81 3.19 -13.52
CA ALA A 201 15.15 2.99 -14.09
C ALA A 201 15.22 1.73 -14.97
N GLU A 202 14.55 0.65 -14.58
CA GLU A 202 14.40 -0.56 -15.42
C GLU A 202 13.66 -0.28 -16.74
N CYS A 203 12.82 0.78 -16.77
CA CYS A 203 12.09 1.24 -17.95
C CYS A 203 12.79 2.39 -18.70
N GLY A 204 14.05 2.73 -18.36
CA GLY A 204 14.86 3.74 -19.06
C GLY A 204 14.96 5.11 -18.40
N SER A 205 14.36 5.34 -17.23
CA SER A 205 14.50 6.59 -16.49
C SER A 205 15.92 6.77 -15.94
N LYS A 206 16.43 8.00 -16.03
CA LYS A 206 17.69 8.41 -15.38
C LYS A 206 17.46 9.27 -14.13
N ASN A 207 16.20 9.44 -13.75
CA ASN A 207 15.87 10.16 -12.53
C ASN A 207 16.34 9.38 -11.29
N SER A 208 16.77 10.08 -10.25
CA SER A 208 17.24 9.49 -9.00
C SER A 208 16.63 10.17 -7.79
N ILE A 209 16.33 9.40 -6.75
CA ILE A 209 15.85 9.95 -5.50
C ILE A 209 16.93 10.83 -4.86
N GLY A 210 16.54 12.02 -4.39
CA GLY A 210 17.48 13.02 -3.87
C GLY A 210 17.94 14.07 -4.91
N ASN A 211 17.74 13.82 -6.21
CA ASN A 211 17.83 14.88 -7.21
C ASN A 211 16.52 15.66 -7.21
N PRO A 212 16.54 16.99 -6.97
CA PRO A 212 15.31 17.79 -6.98
C PRO A 212 14.69 17.93 -8.36
N ARG A 213 15.41 17.59 -9.43
CA ARG A 213 14.95 17.69 -10.80
C ARG A 213 14.47 16.34 -11.31
N LEU A 214 13.21 16.26 -11.73
CA LEU A 214 12.66 15.15 -12.52
C LEU A 214 12.64 15.55 -13.98
N SER A 215 13.29 14.75 -14.84
CA SER A 215 13.33 14.96 -16.28
C SER A 215 12.42 13.99 -17.02
N PRO A 216 11.79 14.41 -18.14
CA PRO A 216 11.06 13.50 -19.03
C PRO A 216 11.94 12.34 -19.51
N TRP A 217 11.32 11.22 -19.78
CA TRP A 217 12.00 10.02 -20.25
C TRP A 217 11.07 9.15 -21.09
N LYS A 218 11.63 8.37 -22.00
CA LYS A 218 10.87 7.42 -22.80
C LYS A 218 10.67 6.13 -21.99
N CYS A 219 9.43 5.73 -21.77
CA CYS A 219 9.11 4.52 -21.02
C CYS A 219 9.29 3.29 -21.93
N GLU A 220 10.31 2.49 -21.64
CA GLU A 220 10.67 1.26 -22.36
C GLU A 220 10.70 0.07 -21.39
N PRO A 221 9.51 -0.44 -20.98
CA PRO A 221 9.45 -1.54 -20.04
C PRO A 221 9.98 -2.84 -20.67
N PRO A 222 10.56 -3.76 -19.86
CA PRO A 222 10.94 -5.08 -20.34
C PRO A 222 9.71 -5.87 -20.81
N ALA A 223 9.90 -6.78 -21.76
CA ALA A 223 8.81 -7.59 -22.33
C ALA A 223 8.13 -8.52 -21.29
N SER A 224 8.84 -8.85 -20.21
CA SER A 224 8.34 -9.72 -19.16
C SER A 224 8.89 -9.31 -17.80
N VAL A 225 8.02 -9.28 -16.78
CA VAL A 225 8.37 -9.01 -15.40
C VAL A 225 7.69 -10.01 -14.46
N LYS A 226 8.30 -10.28 -13.32
CA LYS A 226 7.73 -11.14 -12.28
C LYS A 226 7.47 -10.32 -11.02
N ILE A 227 6.26 -10.38 -10.50
CA ILE A 227 5.89 -9.72 -9.24
C ILE A 227 6.41 -10.55 -8.07
N PRO A 228 7.19 -9.95 -7.16
CA PRO A 228 7.62 -10.63 -5.94
C PRO A 228 6.46 -10.75 -4.95
N TYR A 229 6.63 -11.60 -3.93
CA TYR A 229 5.70 -11.66 -2.81
C TYR A 229 5.79 -10.43 -1.91
N ASP A 230 4.67 -10.02 -1.31
CA ASP A 230 4.60 -8.89 -0.38
C ASP A 230 5.12 -9.28 1.00
N ALA A 231 6.37 -8.88 1.27
CA ALA A 231 7.07 -9.17 2.52
C ALA A 231 6.41 -8.58 3.76
N SER A 232 5.61 -7.52 3.63
CA SER A 232 4.94 -6.89 4.77
C SER A 232 3.93 -7.82 5.47
N HIS A 233 3.49 -8.88 4.77
CA HIS A 233 2.56 -9.88 5.33
C HIS A 233 3.25 -10.94 6.18
N ILE A 234 4.58 -11.04 6.17
CA ILE A 234 5.33 -11.93 7.07
C ILE A 234 5.01 -11.62 8.54
N ALA A 235 4.75 -10.37 8.88
CA ALA A 235 4.45 -9.96 10.25
C ALA A 235 3.19 -10.64 10.84
N PHE A 236 2.19 -10.97 10.01
CA PHE A 236 1.00 -11.71 10.45
C PHE A 236 1.33 -13.16 10.78
N TRP A 237 2.22 -13.78 10.01
CA TRP A 237 2.70 -15.14 10.26
C TRP A 237 3.60 -15.19 11.49
N LYS A 238 4.43 -14.16 11.72
CA LYS A 238 5.22 -14.02 12.95
C LYS A 238 4.33 -13.90 14.20
N LEU A 239 3.22 -13.16 14.09
CA LEU A 239 2.23 -13.13 15.16
C LEU A 239 1.60 -14.49 15.40
N TYR A 240 1.25 -15.21 14.31
CA TYR A 240 0.70 -16.57 14.43
C TYR A 240 1.69 -17.54 15.08
N GLU A 241 2.97 -17.53 14.65
CA GLU A 241 4.05 -18.33 15.23
C GLU A 241 4.16 -18.11 16.74
N MET A 242 4.18 -16.85 17.18
CA MET A 242 4.29 -16.47 18.58
C MET A 242 3.07 -16.92 19.41
N LEU A 243 1.84 -16.81 18.84
CA LEU A 243 0.61 -17.21 19.52
C LEU A 243 0.47 -18.72 19.70
N HIS A 244 0.93 -19.50 18.75
CA HIS A 244 0.70 -20.94 18.68
C HIS A 244 1.93 -21.78 18.98
N ASP A 245 3.06 -21.15 19.34
CA ASP A 245 4.35 -21.80 19.60
C ASP A 245 4.72 -22.77 18.45
N THR A 246 4.74 -22.26 17.24
CA THR A 246 4.97 -23.03 16.00
C THR A 246 5.86 -22.26 15.03
N SER A 247 6.34 -22.93 13.99
CA SER A 247 7.05 -22.32 12.88
C SER A 247 6.25 -22.46 11.59
N ILE A 248 6.18 -21.39 10.81
CA ILE A 248 5.46 -21.34 9.54
C ILE A 248 6.46 -21.33 8.37
N THR A 249 6.34 -22.30 7.47
CA THR A 249 7.07 -22.27 6.21
C THR A 249 6.40 -21.29 5.26
N LEU A 250 7.13 -20.26 4.81
CA LEU A 250 6.66 -19.24 3.87
C LEU A 250 7.40 -19.34 2.54
N PRO A 251 6.79 -18.88 1.44
CA PRO A 251 7.50 -18.66 0.18
C PRO A 251 8.68 -17.73 0.38
N PRO A 252 9.81 -17.94 -0.36
CA PRO A 252 10.97 -17.06 -0.27
C PRO A 252 10.63 -15.68 -0.80
N VAL A 253 11.04 -14.65 -0.05
CA VAL A 253 10.92 -13.25 -0.48
C VAL A 253 12.18 -12.85 -1.23
N HIS A 254 12.01 -12.16 -2.36
CA HIS A 254 13.14 -11.69 -3.15
C HIS A 254 13.87 -10.55 -2.42
N PRO A 255 15.21 -10.51 -2.42
CA PRO A 255 15.98 -9.46 -1.71
C PRO A 255 15.62 -8.03 -2.13
N ASN A 256 15.21 -7.81 -3.38
CA ASN A 256 14.80 -6.49 -3.88
C ASN A 256 13.41 -6.07 -3.38
N ASP A 257 12.59 -7.01 -2.88
CA ASP A 257 11.28 -6.73 -2.28
C ASP A 257 11.33 -6.92 -0.77
N SER A 258 12.29 -6.28 -0.16
CA SER A 258 12.51 -6.38 1.29
C SER A 258 11.71 -5.37 2.12
N ILE A 259 10.78 -4.60 1.50
CA ILE A 259 9.97 -3.62 2.26
C ILE A 259 9.13 -4.33 3.32
N GLY A 260 9.59 -4.26 4.56
CA GLY A 260 9.01 -4.98 5.69
C GLY A 260 9.84 -6.18 6.14
N ALA A 261 10.36 -7.02 5.25
CA ALA A 261 11.21 -8.15 5.63
C ALA A 261 12.50 -7.69 6.33
N GLU A 262 13.14 -6.64 5.82
CA GLU A 262 14.35 -6.04 6.39
C GLU A 262 14.20 -5.58 7.85
N VAL A 263 12.98 -5.20 8.26
CA VAL A 263 12.69 -4.82 9.65
C VAL A 263 12.49 -6.07 10.51
N LEU A 264 11.94 -7.14 9.94
CA LEU A 264 11.67 -8.39 10.66
C LEU A 264 12.89 -9.31 10.73
N ASP A 265 13.85 -9.10 9.82
CA ASP A 265 15.10 -9.88 9.80
C ASP A 265 15.96 -9.55 11.03
N GLY A 266 16.40 -10.58 11.74
CA GLY A 266 17.22 -10.43 12.94
C GLY A 266 16.49 -9.94 14.20
N LEU A 267 15.16 -9.72 14.18
CA LEU A 267 14.41 -9.39 15.38
C LEU A 267 14.31 -10.61 16.31
N ASN A 268 14.67 -10.40 17.59
CA ASN A 268 14.34 -11.35 18.63
C ASN A 268 13.10 -10.86 19.40
N LEU A 269 11.93 -11.26 18.94
CA LEU A 269 10.64 -10.80 19.49
C LEU A 269 10.36 -11.31 20.91
N GLU A 270 11.18 -12.20 21.46
CA GLU A 270 11.11 -12.63 22.87
C GLU A 270 11.78 -11.61 23.82
N LEU A 271 12.59 -10.71 23.30
CA LEU A 271 13.28 -9.69 24.10
C LEU A 271 12.60 -8.34 23.98
N HIS A 272 12.73 -7.54 25.06
CA HIS A 272 12.33 -6.13 25.03
C HIS A 272 13.25 -5.35 24.08
N GLN A 273 12.68 -4.66 23.08
CA GLN A 273 13.46 -3.95 22.08
C GLN A 273 12.78 -2.69 21.53
N THR A 274 13.57 -1.84 20.89
CA THR A 274 13.07 -0.68 20.14
C THR A 274 13.13 -0.98 18.65
N ILE A 275 12.01 -0.78 17.95
CA ILE A 275 11.87 -1.07 16.51
C ILE A 275 11.50 0.21 15.78
N ASP A 276 12.31 0.59 14.79
CA ASP A 276 12.06 1.74 13.93
C ASP A 276 11.23 1.31 12.68
N LEU A 277 10.03 1.87 12.54
CA LEU A 277 9.12 1.64 11.41
C LEU A 277 9.06 2.81 10.42
N SER A 278 10.01 3.72 10.43
CA SER A 278 10.06 4.85 9.48
C SER A 278 10.04 4.40 8.01
N LYS A 279 10.55 3.20 7.73
CA LYS A 279 10.59 2.60 6.38
C LYS A 279 9.48 1.59 6.10
N ALA A 280 8.83 1.04 7.15
CA ALA A 280 7.91 -0.09 7.03
C ALA A 280 6.71 0.01 7.99
N ASN A 281 6.03 1.16 7.98
CA ASN A 281 4.90 1.44 8.89
C ASN A 281 3.70 0.50 8.74
N ASP A 282 3.62 -0.25 7.67
CA ASP A 282 2.58 -1.25 7.44
C ASP A 282 2.69 -2.45 8.40
N LEU A 283 3.81 -2.60 9.09
CA LEU A 283 4.03 -3.63 10.10
C LEU A 283 3.48 -3.28 11.48
N ILE A 284 3.07 -2.02 11.73
CA ILE A 284 2.81 -1.50 13.09
C ILE A 284 1.81 -2.36 13.86
N THR A 285 0.67 -2.72 13.25
CA THR A 285 -0.40 -3.44 13.96
C THR A 285 -0.03 -4.88 14.30
N PRO A 286 0.38 -5.75 13.33
CA PRO A 286 0.76 -7.12 13.66
C PRO A 286 2.01 -7.18 14.53
N LEU A 287 2.98 -6.28 14.33
CA LEU A 287 4.21 -6.28 15.12
C LEU A 287 3.97 -5.85 16.58
N ALA A 288 3.09 -4.85 16.81
CA ALA A 288 2.70 -4.47 18.17
C ALA A 288 2.03 -5.63 18.92
N ALA A 289 1.16 -6.39 18.25
CA ALA A 289 0.57 -7.60 18.82
C ALA A 289 1.62 -8.67 19.14
N THR A 290 2.56 -8.91 18.22
CA THR A 290 3.66 -9.88 18.43
C THR A 290 4.54 -9.49 19.60
N MET A 291 4.94 -8.21 19.69
CA MET A 291 5.74 -7.68 20.81
C MET A 291 5.00 -7.82 22.14
N ALA A 292 3.69 -7.58 22.16
CA ALA A 292 2.90 -7.70 23.39
C ALA A 292 2.89 -9.12 23.96
N ILE A 293 2.89 -10.13 23.11
CA ILE A 293 2.93 -11.54 23.51
C ILE A 293 4.37 -11.92 23.90
N GLY A 294 5.35 -11.44 23.15
CA GLY A 294 6.77 -11.63 23.41
C GLY A 294 7.35 -10.70 24.48
N GLY A 295 8.54 -10.20 24.26
CA GLY A 295 9.31 -9.40 25.24
C GLY A 295 8.86 -7.94 25.40
N GLY A 296 7.93 -7.45 24.56
CA GLY A 296 7.50 -6.05 24.58
C GLY A 296 8.53 -5.10 23.97
N GLY A 297 8.33 -3.80 24.21
CA GLY A 297 9.27 -2.78 23.75
C GLY A 297 8.62 -1.48 23.30
N VAL A 298 9.29 -0.79 22.37
CA VAL A 298 8.85 0.49 21.82
C VAL A 298 8.92 0.44 20.29
N ILE A 299 7.87 0.86 19.62
CA ILE A 299 7.88 1.17 18.19
C ILE A 299 8.05 2.67 18.02
N VAL A 300 9.01 3.08 17.19
CA VAL A 300 9.31 4.47 16.83
C VAL A 300 9.27 4.68 15.31
N GLY A 301 9.38 5.93 14.84
CA GLY A 301 9.43 6.26 13.42
C GLY A 301 8.11 6.04 12.67
N ALA A 302 6.99 5.85 13.38
CA ALA A 302 5.73 5.45 12.78
C ALA A 302 4.68 6.58 12.74
N SER A 303 5.03 7.85 13.00
CA SER A 303 4.08 8.98 13.05
C SER A 303 3.16 9.07 11.82
N HIS A 304 3.68 8.76 10.64
CA HIS A 304 2.94 8.76 9.38
C HIS A 304 1.92 7.61 9.22
N ALA A 305 1.94 6.61 10.11
CA ALA A 305 0.91 5.57 10.18
C ALA A 305 -0.47 6.14 10.60
N ARG A 306 -0.51 7.36 11.15
CA ARG A 306 -1.75 8.08 11.47
C ARG A 306 -2.55 8.50 10.23
N TYR A 307 -1.91 8.55 9.06
CA TYR A 307 -2.48 9.03 7.78
C TYR A 307 -2.74 7.91 6.77
N LYS A 308 -2.85 6.67 7.25
CA LYS A 308 -3.18 5.49 6.43
C LYS A 308 -4.72 5.31 6.31
N GLU A 309 -5.18 4.11 6.05
CA GLU A 309 -6.61 3.77 5.96
C GLU A 309 -7.36 4.13 7.24
N SER A 310 -6.65 4.05 8.36
CA SER A 310 -7.06 4.54 9.67
C SER A 310 -5.88 5.21 10.37
N ASN A 311 -6.10 5.84 11.51
CA ASN A 311 -5.00 6.19 12.42
C ASN A 311 -4.48 4.91 13.07
N ARG A 312 -3.58 4.19 12.37
CA ARG A 312 -3.10 2.87 12.78
C ARG A 312 -2.46 2.85 14.17
N ILE A 313 -1.87 3.95 14.65
CA ILE A 313 -1.32 4.01 16.01
C ILE A 313 -2.45 3.85 17.03
N GLU A 314 -3.46 4.71 16.99
CA GLU A 314 -4.59 4.66 17.94
C GLU A 314 -5.42 3.38 17.76
N ARG A 315 -5.69 3.00 16.49
CA ARG A 315 -6.51 1.80 16.21
C ARG A 315 -5.81 0.50 16.59
N THR A 316 -4.48 0.47 16.62
CA THR A 316 -3.74 -0.66 17.16
C THR A 316 -3.93 -0.77 18.68
N VAL A 317 -3.88 0.33 19.41
CA VAL A 317 -4.15 0.34 20.86
C VAL A 317 -5.56 -0.16 21.15
N GLU A 318 -6.57 0.41 20.46
CA GLU A 318 -7.98 0.02 20.62
C GLU A 318 -8.21 -1.47 20.26
N LEU A 319 -7.58 -1.96 19.20
CA LEU A 319 -7.64 -3.37 18.82
C LEU A 319 -7.09 -4.26 19.94
N LEU A 320 -5.89 -3.96 20.42
CA LEU A 320 -5.20 -4.76 21.44
C LEU A 320 -6.01 -4.77 22.76
N GLU A 321 -6.60 -3.64 23.13
CA GLU A 321 -7.47 -3.53 24.30
C GLU A 321 -8.69 -4.47 24.22
N LYS A 322 -9.29 -4.66 23.02
CA LYS A 322 -10.38 -5.62 22.81
C LYS A 322 -9.99 -7.05 23.19
N PHE A 323 -8.73 -7.41 22.98
CA PHE A 323 -8.15 -8.70 23.38
C PHE A 323 -7.51 -8.66 24.78
N SER A 324 -7.78 -7.65 25.59
CA SER A 324 -7.21 -7.46 26.93
C SER A 324 -5.69 -7.30 26.95
N ILE A 325 -5.10 -6.86 25.85
CA ILE A 325 -3.69 -6.57 25.69
C ILE A 325 -3.46 -5.06 25.87
N LYS A 326 -2.50 -4.69 26.72
CA LYS A 326 -2.15 -3.29 27.00
C LYS A 326 -1.11 -2.79 26.00
N ALA A 327 -1.34 -1.60 25.48
CA ALA A 327 -0.39 -0.81 24.71
C ALA A 327 -0.71 0.69 24.91
N GLU A 328 0.28 1.55 24.72
CA GLU A 328 0.11 3.00 24.84
C GLU A 328 0.58 3.66 23.55
N SER A 329 -0.22 4.58 23.02
CA SER A 329 0.19 5.41 21.90
C SER A 329 1.20 6.47 22.35
N THR A 330 2.18 6.73 21.48
CA THR A 330 3.13 7.84 21.63
C THR A 330 2.98 8.79 20.44
N THR A 331 3.64 9.92 20.44
CA THR A 331 3.65 10.84 19.29
C THR A 331 4.20 10.18 18.03
N ASP A 332 5.11 9.23 18.15
CA ASP A 332 5.88 8.62 17.06
C ASP A 332 5.67 7.11 16.90
N GLY A 333 4.83 6.49 17.70
CA GLY A 333 4.59 5.05 17.62
C GLY A 333 3.83 4.49 18.82
N LEU A 334 4.36 3.42 19.43
CA LEU A 334 3.70 2.67 20.50
C LEU A 334 4.70 2.24 21.58
N ARG A 335 4.24 2.18 22.82
CA ARG A 335 4.91 1.50 23.94
C ARG A 335 4.11 0.27 24.33
N ILE A 336 4.76 -0.88 24.43
CA ILE A 336 4.09 -2.18 24.51
C ILE A 336 4.74 -3.01 25.63
N PRO A 337 4.04 -3.25 26.77
CA PRO A 337 4.48 -4.24 27.74
C PRO A 337 4.48 -5.65 27.14
N GLY A 338 5.48 -6.45 27.44
CA GLY A 338 5.59 -7.83 26.98
C GLY A 338 4.95 -8.86 27.92
N GLY A 339 4.99 -10.14 27.52
CA GLY A 339 4.51 -11.29 28.32
C GLY A 339 3.01 -11.35 28.49
N GLN A 340 2.25 -10.71 27.62
CA GLN A 340 0.79 -10.66 27.67
C GLN A 340 0.16 -11.81 26.89
N GLN A 341 -1.06 -12.16 27.25
CA GLN A 341 -1.84 -13.19 26.56
C GLN A 341 -3.20 -12.60 26.13
N PRO A 342 -3.65 -12.86 24.91
CA PRO A 342 -4.96 -12.40 24.46
C PRO A 342 -6.09 -13.13 25.21
N MET A 343 -7.18 -12.41 25.45
CA MET A 343 -8.43 -12.95 25.96
C MET A 343 -9.55 -12.77 24.93
N ALA A 344 -10.54 -13.66 24.96
CA ALA A 344 -11.68 -13.56 24.07
C ALA A 344 -12.45 -12.24 24.28
N PRO A 345 -12.66 -11.44 23.22
CA PRO A 345 -13.44 -10.20 23.32
C PRO A 345 -14.91 -10.49 23.72
N GLN A 346 -15.49 -9.59 24.52
CA GLN A 346 -16.90 -9.67 24.93
C GLN A 346 -17.86 -9.09 23.88
N GLN A 347 -17.37 -8.35 22.91
CA GLN A 347 -18.13 -7.65 21.87
C GLN A 347 -17.42 -7.82 20.53
N PRO A 348 -18.10 -7.63 19.39
CA PRO A 348 -17.47 -7.59 18.08
C PRO A 348 -16.28 -6.64 18.06
N VAL A 349 -15.21 -7.06 17.41
CA VAL A 349 -13.95 -6.30 17.28
C VAL A 349 -14.07 -5.36 16.09
N PRO A 350 -14.02 -4.04 16.29
CA PRO A 350 -14.06 -3.07 15.20
C PRO A 350 -12.75 -3.10 14.41
N THR A 351 -12.84 -2.91 13.10
CA THR A 351 -11.68 -2.91 12.20
C THR A 351 -11.42 -1.56 11.56
N PHE A 352 -12.33 -0.59 11.77
CA PHE A 352 -12.20 0.80 11.31
C PHE A 352 -11.97 0.95 9.80
N GLY A 353 -12.41 -0.04 8.99
CA GLY A 353 -12.16 -0.07 7.55
C GLY A 353 -10.70 -0.33 7.16
N ASP A 354 -9.84 -0.76 8.10
CA ASP A 354 -8.42 -1.02 7.87
C ASP A 354 -8.13 -2.53 7.83
N HIS A 355 -7.69 -3.00 6.67
CA HIS A 355 -7.38 -4.41 6.44
C HIS A 355 -6.27 -4.95 7.36
N ARG A 356 -5.29 -4.11 7.76
CA ARG A 356 -4.21 -4.55 8.65
C ARG A 356 -4.68 -4.71 10.10
N VAL A 357 -5.60 -3.87 10.54
CA VAL A 357 -6.29 -4.03 11.83
C VAL A 357 -7.12 -5.30 11.80
N GLN A 358 -7.91 -5.53 10.74
CA GLN A 358 -8.72 -6.73 10.58
C GLN A 358 -7.87 -8.00 10.57
N MET A 359 -6.81 -8.06 9.76
CA MET A 359 -5.95 -9.24 9.66
C MET A 359 -5.28 -9.55 11.00
N THR A 360 -4.82 -8.54 11.75
CA THR A 360 -4.26 -8.73 13.10
C THR A 360 -5.32 -9.27 14.07
N ALA A 361 -6.55 -8.73 14.02
CA ALA A 361 -7.67 -9.24 14.80
C ALA A 361 -7.97 -10.71 14.49
N VAL A 362 -7.96 -11.10 13.21
CA VAL A 362 -8.15 -12.48 12.77
C VAL A 362 -7.07 -13.40 13.35
N VAL A 363 -5.79 -13.00 13.28
CA VAL A 363 -4.70 -13.80 13.85
C VAL A 363 -4.87 -13.96 15.36
N LEU A 364 -5.17 -12.90 16.11
CA LEU A 364 -5.43 -12.98 17.55
C LEU A 364 -6.62 -13.89 17.85
N ALA A 365 -7.68 -13.81 17.05
CA ALA A 365 -8.87 -14.63 17.20
C ALA A 365 -8.61 -16.12 16.96
N THR A 366 -7.61 -16.51 16.17
CA THR A 366 -7.23 -17.93 16.04
C THR A 366 -6.84 -18.57 17.37
N LYS A 367 -6.39 -17.77 18.36
CA LYS A 367 -6.05 -18.26 19.69
C LYS A 367 -7.26 -18.37 20.62
N VAL A 368 -8.13 -17.37 20.61
CA VAL A 368 -9.16 -17.20 21.66
C VAL A 368 -10.60 -17.19 21.14
N GLY A 369 -10.79 -17.08 19.83
CA GLY A 369 -12.08 -16.86 19.19
C GLY A 369 -12.53 -15.39 19.32
N ALA A 370 -13.13 -14.84 18.26
CA ALA A 370 -13.73 -13.51 18.26
C ALA A 370 -14.74 -13.33 17.12
N GLU A 371 -15.69 -12.42 17.32
CA GLU A 371 -16.45 -11.81 16.22
C GLU A 371 -15.71 -10.56 15.73
N ILE A 372 -15.48 -10.46 14.42
CA ILE A 372 -14.70 -9.37 13.82
C ILE A 372 -15.55 -8.69 12.76
N GLU A 373 -15.60 -7.38 12.79
CA GLU A 373 -16.29 -6.58 11.77
C GLU A 373 -15.49 -6.55 10.45
N GLY A 374 -16.17 -6.24 9.33
CA GLY A 374 -15.54 -6.05 8.02
C GLY A 374 -14.92 -7.33 7.46
N ALA A 375 -15.71 -8.39 7.28
CA ALA A 375 -15.28 -9.75 6.94
C ALA A 375 -14.31 -9.85 5.74
N GLU A 376 -14.40 -8.96 4.75
CA GLU A 376 -13.67 -9.04 3.48
C GLU A 376 -12.54 -7.98 3.34
N LEU A 377 -12.26 -7.20 4.38
CA LEU A 377 -11.24 -6.14 4.30
C LEU A 377 -9.83 -6.66 3.94
N HIS A 378 -9.49 -7.90 4.29
CA HIS A 378 -8.21 -8.52 3.95
C HIS A 378 -7.97 -8.58 2.42
N GLU A 379 -9.03 -8.65 1.61
CA GLU A 379 -8.94 -8.72 0.15
C GLU A 379 -8.28 -7.47 -0.48
N VAL A 380 -8.28 -6.34 0.23
CA VAL A 380 -7.57 -5.12 -0.18
C VAL A 380 -6.07 -5.36 -0.38
N SER A 381 -5.47 -6.32 0.36
CA SER A 381 -4.04 -6.62 0.25
C SER A 381 -3.69 -8.10 0.22
N PHE A 382 -4.56 -9.01 0.70
CA PHE A 382 -4.31 -10.44 0.76
C PHE A 382 -5.60 -11.28 0.62
N PRO A 383 -6.15 -11.46 -0.59
CA PRO A 383 -7.44 -12.13 -0.81
C PRO A 383 -7.54 -13.54 -0.21
N ASN A 384 -6.46 -14.31 -0.23
CA ASN A 384 -6.46 -15.70 0.29
C ASN A 384 -6.17 -15.82 1.79
N PHE A 385 -6.03 -14.70 2.52
CA PHE A 385 -5.58 -14.71 3.92
C PHE A 385 -6.46 -15.59 4.83
N ILE A 386 -7.77 -15.39 4.79
CA ILE A 386 -8.69 -16.16 5.66
C ILE A 386 -8.62 -17.66 5.37
N LYS A 387 -8.57 -18.06 4.09
CA LYS A 387 -8.45 -19.48 3.69
C LYS A 387 -7.17 -20.12 4.19
N LEU A 388 -6.07 -19.35 4.28
CA LEU A 388 -4.78 -19.85 4.72
C LEU A 388 -4.70 -19.96 6.25
N ILE A 389 -5.34 -19.04 6.98
CA ILE A 389 -5.23 -19.00 8.44
C ILE A 389 -6.33 -19.79 9.15
N GLN A 390 -7.39 -20.15 8.43
CA GLN A 390 -8.50 -20.99 8.88
C GLN A 390 -8.81 -22.07 7.83
N PRO A 391 -7.91 -23.03 7.62
CA PRO A 391 -8.07 -24.08 6.64
C PRO A 391 -9.21 -25.05 6.95
#